data_9bf34a186cabc5fb474d17e73be80058
#
_entry.id   9bf34a186cabc5fb474d17e73be80058
#
_cell.length_a   1.000
_cell.length_b   1.000
_cell.length_c   1.000
_cell.angle_alpha   90.00
_cell.angle_beta   90.00
_cell.angle_gamma   90.00
#
_symmetry.space_group_name_H-M   'P 1'
#
loop_
_entity.id
_entity.type
_entity.pdbx_description
1 polymer ?
#
loop_
_entity_poly.entity_id
_entity_poly.type
_entity_poly.pdbx_seq_one_letter_code
_entity_poly.pdbx_strand_id
1 'polypeptide(L)' 'MRLSAQADYAVRAVFELARHEPGAVLHTGDIAAAQRIPGARLAKVIHDLARA' A
#
# COMPACT_ATOMS: atom_id res chain seq x y z
N MET A 1 16.98 -11.80 -3.97
CA MET A 1 15.79 -11.69 -4.84
C MET A 1 15.45 -10.21 -5.06
N ARG A 2 15.16 -9.85 -6.29
CA ARG A 2 14.80 -8.48 -6.60
C ARG A 2 13.30 -8.38 -6.86
N LEU A 3 12.61 -7.57 -6.08
CA LEU A 3 11.20 -7.30 -6.28
C LEU A 3 11.05 -6.09 -7.20
N SER A 4 9.99 -6.08 -8.00
CA SER A 4 9.65 -4.90 -8.78
C SER A 4 9.23 -3.79 -7.81
N ALA A 5 9.30 -2.54 -8.27
CA ALA A 5 8.88 -1.40 -7.44
C ALA A 5 7.41 -1.56 -7.03
N GLN A 6 6.58 -2.06 -7.94
CA GLN A 6 5.16 -2.26 -7.65
C GLN A 6 4.96 -3.32 -6.59
N ALA A 7 5.72 -4.42 -6.65
CA ALA A 7 5.62 -5.48 -5.64
C ALA A 7 6.09 -4.97 -4.28
N ASP A 8 7.17 -4.18 -4.26
CA ASP A 8 7.66 -3.60 -3.03
C ASP A 8 6.60 -2.68 -2.40
N TYR A 9 5.98 -1.83 -3.19
CA TYR A 9 4.93 -0.93 -2.70
C TYR A 9 3.74 -1.73 -2.17
N ALA A 10 3.37 -2.83 -2.83
CA ALA A 10 2.27 -3.67 -2.37
C ALA A 10 2.56 -4.27 -1.00
N VAL A 11 3.76 -4.79 -0.80
CA VAL A 11 4.17 -5.35 0.47
C VAL A 11 4.15 -4.29 1.56
N ARG A 12 4.65 -3.10 1.25
CA ARG A 12 4.69 -2.00 2.23
C ARG A 12 3.29 -1.53 2.60
N ALA A 13 2.37 -1.52 1.63
CA ALA A 13 0.99 -1.14 1.90
C ALA A 13 0.33 -2.17 2.83
N VAL A 14 0.53 -3.46 2.58
CA VAL A 14 -0.01 -4.51 3.43
C VAL A 14 0.57 -4.42 4.83
N PHE A 15 1.86 -4.15 4.93
CA PHE A 15 2.53 -3.99 6.23
C PHE A 15 1.91 -2.84 7.02
N GLU A 16 1.64 -1.73 6.36
CA GLU A 16 1.04 -0.58 7.03
C GLU A 16 -0.38 -0.90 7.52
N LEU A 17 -1.16 -1.59 6.70
CA LEU A 17 -2.50 -2.01 7.09
C LEU A 17 -2.47 -2.93 8.31
N ALA A 18 -1.49 -3.83 8.35
CA ALA A 18 -1.36 -4.80 9.44
C ALA A 18 -0.98 -4.15 10.77
N ARG A 19 -0.43 -2.94 10.73
CA ARG A 19 -0.06 -2.21 11.95
C ARG A 19 -1.25 -1.58 12.67
N HIS A 20 -2.40 -1.53 12.03
CA HIS A 20 -3.58 -0.87 12.58
C HIS A 20 -4.57 -1.90 13.07
N GLU A 21 -5.45 -1.47 13.96
CA GLU A 21 -6.45 -2.37 14.53
C GLU A 21 -7.45 -2.83 13.46
N PRO A 22 -7.96 -4.06 13.59
CA PRO A 22 -9.02 -4.52 12.70
C PRO A 22 -10.20 -3.54 12.72
N GLY A 23 -10.68 -3.19 11.55
CA GLY A 23 -11.80 -2.25 11.42
C GLY A 23 -11.40 -0.80 11.33
N ALA A 24 -10.11 -0.48 11.52
CA ALA A 24 -9.63 0.88 11.35
C ALA A 24 -9.82 1.33 9.91
N VAL A 25 -10.26 2.57 9.73
CA VAL A 25 -10.42 3.14 8.38
C VAL A 25 -9.15 3.87 8.01
N LEU A 26 -8.51 3.42 6.92
CA LEU A 26 -7.31 4.04 6.42
C LEU A 26 -7.53 4.51 4.99
N HIS A 27 -7.10 5.73 4.72
CA HIS A 27 -7.14 6.27 3.37
C HIS A 27 -5.83 5.99 2.66
N THR A 28 -5.88 5.84 1.34
CA THR A 28 -4.69 5.60 0.53
C THR A 28 -3.60 6.64 0.79
N GLY A 29 -4.00 7.92 0.95
CA GLY A 29 -3.05 8.97 1.24
C GLY A 29 -2.29 8.78 2.54
N ASP A 30 -2.97 8.25 3.56
CA ASP A 30 -2.34 8.00 4.85
C ASP A 30 -1.28 6.90 4.74
N ILE A 31 -1.59 5.85 3.99
CA ILE A 31 -0.65 4.75 3.77
C ILE A 31 0.55 5.25 2.97
N ALA A 32 0.29 6.03 1.92
CA ALA A 32 1.35 6.58 1.08
C ALA A 32 2.30 7.45 1.90
N ALA A 33 1.76 8.31 2.76
CA ALA A 33 2.58 9.18 3.60
C ALA A 33 3.40 8.38 4.60
N ALA A 34 2.79 7.40 5.25
CA ALA A 34 3.47 6.58 6.26
C ALA A 34 4.63 5.78 5.66
N GLN A 35 4.44 5.25 4.46
CA GLN A 35 5.43 4.41 3.79
C GLN A 35 6.28 5.16 2.77
N ARG A 36 6.08 6.47 2.64
CA ARG A 36 6.82 7.31 1.69
C ARG A 36 6.72 6.78 0.27
N ILE A 37 5.51 6.43 -0.14
CA ILE A 37 5.23 5.94 -1.49
C ILE A 37 4.53 7.05 -2.27
N PRO A 38 4.93 7.28 -3.54
CA PRO A 38 4.18 8.24 -4.36
C PRO A 38 2.71 7.86 -4.42
N GLY A 39 1.82 8.81 -4.10
CA GLY A 39 0.39 8.54 -3.99
C GLY A 39 -0.21 7.92 -5.24
N ALA A 40 0.17 8.43 -6.43
CA ALA A 40 -0.36 7.92 -7.68
C ALA A 40 0.05 6.46 -7.91
N ARG A 41 1.28 6.10 -7.52
CA ARG A 41 1.75 4.73 -7.67
C ARG A 41 1.05 3.79 -6.69
N LEU A 42 0.84 4.25 -5.46
CA LEU A 42 0.13 3.44 -4.48
C LEU A 42 -1.32 3.21 -4.91
N ALA A 43 -1.98 4.23 -5.43
CA ALA A 43 -3.35 4.08 -5.91
C ALA A 43 -3.45 3.01 -6.98
N LYS A 44 -2.48 2.97 -7.91
CA LYS A 44 -2.46 1.95 -8.95
C LYS A 44 -2.24 0.56 -8.36
N VAL A 45 -1.33 0.44 -7.39
CA VAL A 45 -1.05 -0.84 -6.74
C VAL A 45 -2.30 -1.37 -6.05
N ILE A 46 -2.99 -0.51 -5.31
CA ILE A 46 -4.20 -0.90 -4.60
C ILE A 46 -5.29 -1.31 -5.60
N HIS A 47 -5.43 -0.57 -6.69
CA HIS A 47 -6.38 -0.91 -7.74
C HIS A 47 -6.11 -2.29 -8.33
N ASP A 48 -4.84 -2.57 -8.63
CA ASP A 48 -4.44 -3.85 -9.19
C ASP A 48 -4.68 -5.00 -8.21
N LEU A 49 -4.39 -4.80 -6.92
CA LEU A 49 -4.64 -5.79 -5.90
C LEU A 49 -6.14 -6.10 -5.76
N ALA A 50 -6.97 -5.07 -5.84
CA ALA A 50 -8.41 -5.25 -5.72
C ALA A 50 -9.00 -6.05 -6.88
N ARG A 51 -8.32 -6.07 -8.02
CA ARG A 51 -8.75 -6.81 -9.19
C ARG A 51 -8.23 -8.25 -9.23
N ALA A 52 -7.30 -8.56 -8.38
CA ALA A 52 -6.65 -9.88 -8.39
C ALA A 52 -7.57 -10.99 -7.88
#